data_28e4774bfd5765bd17a259a928edf0ef
#
_entry.id   28e4774bfd5765bd17a259a928edf0ef
#
_cell.length_a   1.000
_cell.length_b   1.000
_cell.length_c   1.000
_cell.angle_alpha   90.00
_cell.angle_beta   90.00
_cell.angle_gamma   90.00
#
_symmetry.space_group_name_H-M   'P 1'
#
loop_
_entity.id
_entity.type
_entity.pdbx_description
1 polymer ?
#
loop_
_entity_poly.entity_id
_entity_poly.type
_entity_poly.pdbx_seq_one_letter_code
_entity_poly.pdbx_strand_id
1 'polypeptide(L)'
;MSDIGAEIDRENKIINDLLSLVKMDKAAGNINIESVNINELLERIMKRLKPIAQRQNVELVMESFRPVVAEVDEVKLTLALSNLIENGIKYNNAEGWVHVTLNADHQNFFVTVEDNGIGIPKEAQTHIFERFYRVDKSHSREIGGTGLGLAIARNAIIMHRGAIKVHSLEGEGTTFTVRIPLTYIAG
;
A
#
# COMPACT_ATOMS: atom_id res chain seq x y z
N MET A 1 12.12 -28.18 -6.46
CA MET A 1 10.74 -28.52 -6.08
C MET A 1 9.97 -27.33 -5.53
N SER A 2 10.64 -26.38 -4.85
CA SER A 2 10.02 -25.14 -4.41
C SER A 2 9.62 -24.20 -5.56
N ASP A 3 10.25 -24.34 -6.73
CA ASP A 3 10.07 -23.40 -7.85
C ASP A 3 8.68 -23.48 -8.48
N ILE A 4 8.09 -24.68 -8.56
CA ILE A 4 6.76 -24.85 -9.13
C ILE A 4 5.71 -24.22 -8.24
N GLY A 5 5.80 -24.39 -6.92
CA GLY A 5 4.89 -23.78 -5.96
C GLY A 5 4.97 -22.25 -5.97
N ALA A 6 6.21 -21.70 -6.05
CA ALA A 6 6.43 -20.26 -6.09
C ALA A 6 5.87 -19.64 -7.38
N GLU A 7 5.98 -20.33 -8.52
CA GLU A 7 5.40 -19.85 -9.78
C GLU A 7 3.89 -19.84 -9.76
N ILE A 8 3.26 -20.88 -9.20
CA ILE A 8 1.80 -20.96 -9.05
C ILE A 8 1.31 -19.83 -8.15
N ASP A 9 1.97 -19.56 -7.04
CA ASP A 9 1.63 -18.50 -6.13
C ASP A 9 1.74 -17.12 -6.79
N ARG A 10 2.76 -16.92 -7.62
CA ARG A 10 2.94 -15.67 -8.38
C ARG A 10 1.83 -15.48 -9.40
N GLU A 11 1.49 -16.53 -10.17
CA GLU A 11 0.40 -16.46 -11.15
C GLU A 11 -0.93 -16.17 -10.49
N ASN A 12 -1.21 -16.81 -9.35
CA ASN A 12 -2.42 -16.55 -8.57
C ASN A 12 -2.48 -15.12 -8.09
N LYS A 13 -1.34 -14.56 -7.64
CA LYS A 13 -1.29 -13.17 -7.20
C LYS A 13 -1.54 -12.20 -8.36
N ILE A 14 -0.97 -12.45 -9.54
CA ILE A 14 -1.21 -11.63 -10.74
C ILE A 14 -2.69 -11.66 -11.10
N ILE A 15 -3.30 -12.84 -11.14
CA ILE A 15 -4.73 -13.00 -11.45
C ILE A 15 -5.58 -12.24 -10.43
N ASN A 16 -5.30 -12.38 -9.15
CA ASN A 16 -6.04 -11.70 -8.09
C ASN A 16 -5.90 -10.20 -8.17
N ASP A 17 -4.69 -9.68 -8.45
CA ASP A 17 -4.45 -8.25 -8.61
C ASP A 17 -5.18 -7.70 -9.83
N LEU A 18 -5.16 -8.43 -10.95
CA LEU A 18 -5.90 -8.05 -12.16
C LEU A 18 -7.41 -8.01 -11.92
N LEU A 19 -7.94 -9.01 -11.21
CA LEU A 19 -9.35 -9.06 -10.86
C LEU A 19 -9.73 -7.87 -9.96
N SER A 20 -8.87 -7.50 -9.03
CA SER A 20 -9.09 -6.35 -8.16
C SER A 20 -9.17 -5.05 -8.96
N LEU A 21 -8.26 -4.85 -9.92
CA LEU A 21 -8.29 -3.67 -10.80
C LEU A 21 -9.52 -3.63 -11.67
N VAL A 22 -9.91 -4.77 -12.27
CA VAL A 22 -11.11 -4.86 -13.11
C VAL A 22 -12.36 -4.53 -12.29
N LYS A 23 -12.46 -5.06 -11.06
CA LYS A 23 -13.57 -4.77 -10.17
C LYS A 23 -13.62 -3.30 -9.80
N MET A 24 -12.49 -2.68 -9.54
CA MET A 24 -12.41 -1.24 -9.25
C MET A 24 -12.86 -0.39 -10.45
N ASP A 25 -12.40 -0.73 -11.65
CA ASP A 25 -12.77 -0.01 -12.87
C ASP A 25 -14.27 -0.12 -13.15
N LYS A 26 -14.86 -1.31 -12.99
CA LYS A 26 -16.29 -1.53 -13.18
C LYS A 26 -17.13 -0.92 -12.08
N ALA A 27 -16.58 -0.86 -10.87
CA ALA A 27 -17.29 -0.39 -9.68
C ALA A 27 -16.94 1.06 -9.35
N ALA A 28 -16.53 1.86 -10.33
CA ALA A 28 -16.14 3.25 -10.11
C ALA A 28 -17.20 4.10 -9.42
N GLY A 29 -18.48 3.65 -9.43
CA GLY A 29 -19.56 4.26 -8.66
C GLY A 29 -19.98 3.46 -7.42
N ASN A 30 -19.41 2.28 -7.20
CA ASN A 30 -19.82 1.34 -6.15
C ASN A 30 -18.82 1.25 -5.01
N ILE A 31 -18.63 2.35 -4.32
CA ILE A 31 -17.87 2.36 -3.09
C ILE A 31 -18.83 2.11 -1.92
N ASN A 32 -18.50 1.17 -1.05
CA ASN A 32 -19.33 0.79 0.10
C ASN A 32 -18.84 1.52 1.35
N ILE A 33 -19.37 2.72 1.57
CA ILE A 33 -18.93 3.61 2.66
C ILE A 33 -19.58 3.20 3.98
N GLU A 34 -18.76 3.04 5.00
CA GLU A 34 -19.16 2.77 6.37
C GLU A 34 -18.30 3.58 7.33
N SER A 35 -18.78 3.77 8.56
CA SER A 35 -17.99 4.37 9.61
C SER A 35 -16.98 3.35 10.13
N VAL A 36 -15.69 3.64 10.01
CA VAL A 36 -14.61 2.69 10.33
C VAL A 36 -13.61 3.35 11.27
N ASN A 37 -13.18 2.58 12.26
CA ASN A 37 -12.07 2.97 13.14
C ASN A 37 -10.77 2.69 12.41
N ILE A 38 -10.09 3.74 11.98
CA ILE A 38 -8.87 3.63 11.17
C ILE A 38 -7.70 3.06 11.97
N ASN A 39 -7.63 3.37 13.27
CA ASN A 39 -6.60 2.81 14.15
C ASN A 39 -6.68 1.28 14.17
N GLU A 40 -7.88 0.74 14.34
CA GLU A 40 -8.09 -0.71 14.34
C GLU A 40 -7.79 -1.33 12.97
N LEU A 41 -8.18 -0.66 11.90
CA LEU A 41 -7.91 -1.12 10.54
C LEU A 41 -6.41 -1.26 10.30
N LEU A 42 -5.63 -0.25 10.67
CA LEU A 42 -4.17 -0.30 10.54
C LEU A 42 -3.54 -1.35 11.44
N GLU A 43 -4.03 -1.50 12.67
CA GLU A 43 -3.53 -2.54 13.59
C GLU A 43 -3.72 -3.94 13.01
N ARG A 44 -4.87 -4.20 12.39
CA ARG A 44 -5.12 -5.50 11.72
C ARG A 44 -4.18 -5.73 10.55
N ILE A 45 -3.92 -4.70 9.75
CA ILE A 45 -2.99 -4.80 8.63
C ILE A 45 -1.57 -5.09 9.15
N MET A 46 -1.11 -4.36 10.14
CA MET A 46 0.22 -4.54 10.72
C MET A 46 0.39 -5.95 11.28
N LYS A 47 -0.62 -6.45 11.98
CA LYS A 47 -0.60 -7.80 12.56
C LYS A 47 -0.50 -8.86 11.47
N ARG A 48 -1.23 -8.69 10.37
CA ARG A 48 -1.20 -9.63 9.24
C ARG A 48 0.13 -9.63 8.51
N LEU A 49 0.77 -8.47 8.38
CA LEU A 49 2.03 -8.33 7.63
C LEU A 49 3.27 -8.59 8.47
N LYS A 50 3.13 -8.66 9.79
CA LYS A 50 4.26 -8.90 10.70
C LYS A 50 5.06 -10.17 10.36
N PRO A 51 4.44 -11.33 10.07
CA PRO A 51 5.21 -12.52 9.67
C PRO A 51 6.04 -12.32 8.41
N ILE A 52 5.51 -11.58 7.44
CA ILE A 52 6.21 -11.27 6.19
C ILE A 52 7.45 -10.41 6.48
N ALA A 53 7.28 -9.38 7.30
CA ALA A 53 8.36 -8.50 7.70
C ALA A 53 9.45 -9.26 8.48
N GLN A 54 9.04 -10.14 9.40
CA GLN A 54 9.98 -10.95 10.17
C GLN A 54 10.84 -11.86 9.28
N ARG A 55 10.24 -12.45 8.25
CA ARG A 55 10.97 -13.29 7.30
C ARG A 55 12.03 -12.53 6.51
N GLN A 56 11.81 -11.25 6.31
CA GLN A 56 12.77 -10.39 5.61
C GLN A 56 13.65 -9.57 6.56
N ASN A 57 13.51 -9.81 7.86
CA ASN A 57 14.23 -9.09 8.89
C ASN A 57 14.01 -7.58 8.81
N VAL A 58 12.76 -7.17 8.62
CA VAL A 58 12.33 -5.77 8.55
C VAL A 58 11.42 -5.49 9.76
N GLU A 59 11.70 -4.41 10.46
CA GLU A 59 10.91 -3.99 11.62
C GLU A 59 9.68 -3.20 11.18
N LEU A 60 8.50 -3.60 11.62
CA LEU A 60 7.27 -2.83 11.41
C LEU A 60 6.92 -2.05 12.67
N VAL A 61 6.76 -0.75 12.53
CA VAL A 61 6.39 0.14 13.64
C VAL A 61 5.17 0.96 13.24
N MET A 62 4.19 1.03 14.12
CA MET A 62 3.01 1.87 13.95
C MET A 62 2.94 2.92 15.04
N GLU A 63 2.67 4.16 14.66
CA GLU A 63 2.51 5.27 15.58
C GLU A 63 1.22 6.02 15.23
N SER A 64 0.33 6.18 16.22
CA SER A 64 -0.93 6.88 16.05
C SER A 64 -0.95 8.08 16.98
N PHE A 65 -1.23 9.25 16.43
CA PHE A 65 -1.23 10.51 17.18
C PHE A 65 -2.60 10.82 17.79
N ARG A 66 -3.66 10.18 17.29
CA ARG A 66 -5.01 10.37 17.81
C ARG A 66 -5.95 9.26 17.31
N PRO A 67 -7.09 9.04 18.00
CA PRO A 67 -8.13 8.17 17.46
C PRO A 67 -8.72 8.77 16.19
N VAL A 68 -8.94 7.94 15.18
CA VAL A 68 -9.51 8.36 13.89
C VAL A 68 -10.66 7.44 13.51
N VAL A 69 -11.84 8.04 13.32
CA VAL A 69 -13.00 7.36 12.75
C VAL A 69 -13.38 8.12 11.49
N ALA A 70 -13.53 7.41 10.40
CA ALA A 70 -13.79 8.01 9.10
C ALA A 70 -14.80 7.19 8.29
N GLU A 71 -15.42 7.84 7.33
CA GLU A 71 -16.33 7.19 6.39
C GLU A 71 -15.56 6.67 5.19
N VAL A 72 -15.33 5.37 5.16
CA VAL A 72 -14.50 4.72 4.13
C VAL A 72 -15.10 3.38 3.72
N ASP A 73 -14.62 2.87 2.58
CA ASP A 73 -14.82 1.48 2.20
C ASP A 73 -13.70 0.65 2.84
N GLU A 74 -14.04 -0.10 3.88
CA GLU A 74 -13.06 -0.84 4.67
C GLU A 74 -12.23 -1.81 3.82
N VAL A 75 -12.88 -2.53 2.91
CA VAL A 75 -12.19 -3.53 2.06
C VAL A 75 -11.20 -2.85 1.11
N LYS A 76 -11.64 -1.81 0.42
CA LYS A 76 -10.79 -1.09 -0.53
C LYS A 76 -9.62 -0.38 0.17
N LEU A 77 -9.90 0.25 1.29
CA LEU A 77 -8.86 0.95 2.04
C LEU A 77 -7.84 -0.03 2.64
N THR A 78 -8.32 -1.16 3.18
CA THR A 78 -7.44 -2.22 3.67
C THR A 78 -6.50 -2.70 2.57
N LEU A 79 -7.02 -2.94 1.38
CA LEU A 79 -6.23 -3.38 0.23
C LEU A 79 -5.18 -2.33 -0.15
N ALA A 80 -5.57 -1.06 -0.22
CA ALA A 80 -4.67 0.03 -0.57
C ALA A 80 -3.51 0.16 0.42
N LEU A 81 -3.83 0.25 1.71
CA LEU A 81 -2.81 0.44 2.75
C LEU A 81 -1.93 -0.80 2.90
N SER A 82 -2.50 -1.99 2.77
CA SER A 82 -1.73 -3.25 2.78
C SER A 82 -0.69 -3.26 1.66
N ASN A 83 -1.07 -2.84 0.46
CA ASN A 83 -0.15 -2.79 -0.68
C ASN A 83 1.01 -1.83 -0.45
N LEU A 84 0.74 -0.66 0.13
CA LEU A 84 1.79 0.31 0.43
C LEU A 84 2.77 -0.21 1.49
N ILE A 85 2.26 -0.80 2.56
CA ILE A 85 3.09 -1.32 3.65
C ILE A 85 3.89 -2.53 3.17
N GLU A 86 3.24 -3.44 2.46
CA GLU A 86 3.89 -4.62 1.89
C GLU A 86 5.00 -4.24 0.92
N ASN A 87 4.79 -3.20 0.14
CA ASN A 87 5.81 -2.66 -0.77
C ASN A 87 7.04 -2.16 0.01
N GLY A 88 6.83 -1.47 1.13
CA GLY A 88 7.91 -1.01 1.99
C GLY A 88 8.72 -2.14 2.61
N ILE A 89 8.08 -3.29 2.86
CA ILE A 89 8.76 -4.49 3.35
C ILE A 89 9.57 -5.15 2.23
N LYS A 90 8.96 -5.36 1.07
CA LYS A 90 9.57 -6.09 -0.05
C LYS A 90 10.79 -5.40 -0.63
N TYR A 91 10.76 -4.08 -0.74
CA TYR A 91 11.85 -3.31 -1.33
C TYR A 91 12.76 -2.72 -0.27
N ASN A 92 12.91 -3.42 0.84
CA ASN A 92 13.75 -3.00 1.96
C ASN A 92 14.99 -3.89 2.06
N ASN A 93 15.97 -3.37 2.81
CA ASN A 93 17.19 -4.10 3.14
C ASN A 93 16.97 -4.91 4.42
N ALA A 94 17.78 -5.98 4.61
CA ALA A 94 17.80 -6.67 5.90
C ALA A 94 18.16 -5.68 7.00
N GLU A 95 17.50 -5.79 8.15
CA GLU A 95 17.62 -4.87 9.29
C GLU A 95 17.03 -3.48 9.03
N GLY A 96 16.26 -3.34 7.92
CA GLY A 96 15.51 -2.14 7.65
C GLY A 96 14.24 -2.03 8.48
N TRP A 97 13.49 -0.97 8.24
CA TRP A 97 12.24 -0.71 8.96
C TRP A 97 11.19 -0.10 8.05
N VAL A 98 9.93 -0.27 8.47
CA VAL A 98 8.77 0.42 7.88
C VAL A 98 8.00 1.07 9.03
N HIS A 99 7.87 2.38 8.98
CA HIS A 99 7.11 3.14 9.96
C HIS A 99 5.79 3.60 9.35
N VAL A 100 4.69 3.25 10.01
CA VAL A 100 3.36 3.65 9.59
C VAL A 100 2.83 4.63 10.63
N THR A 101 2.45 5.83 10.21
CA THR A 101 1.90 6.84 11.11
C THR A 101 0.47 7.17 10.70
N LEU A 102 -0.36 7.46 11.70
CA LEU A 102 -1.74 7.89 11.51
C LEU A 102 -1.95 9.21 12.25
N ASN A 103 -2.44 10.20 11.53
CA ASN A 103 -2.81 11.49 12.11
C ASN A 103 -4.06 12.01 11.42
N ALA A 104 -4.65 13.06 11.95
CA ALA A 104 -5.84 13.67 11.37
C ALA A 104 -5.95 15.13 11.78
N ASP A 105 -6.55 15.92 10.91
CA ASP A 105 -7.07 17.23 11.27
C ASP A 105 -8.61 17.18 11.26
N HIS A 106 -9.28 18.31 11.23
CA HIS A 106 -10.75 18.35 11.25
C HIS A 106 -11.41 17.98 9.92
N GLN A 107 -10.64 17.83 8.84
CA GLN A 107 -11.17 17.54 7.50
C GLN A 107 -10.70 16.20 6.96
N ASN A 108 -9.46 15.82 7.22
CA ASN A 108 -8.83 14.66 6.61
C ASN A 108 -8.08 13.83 7.64
N PHE A 109 -7.87 12.56 7.33
CA PHE A 109 -6.86 11.77 8.01
C PHE A 109 -5.71 11.48 7.05
N PHE A 110 -4.55 11.24 7.65
CA PHE A 110 -3.29 11.04 6.92
C PHE A 110 -2.64 9.76 7.39
N VAL A 111 -2.26 8.91 6.42
CA VAL A 111 -1.46 7.72 6.70
C VAL A 111 -0.14 7.91 5.97
N THR A 112 0.95 7.81 6.71
CA THR A 112 2.29 7.89 6.15
C THR A 112 2.95 6.53 6.27
N VAL A 113 3.48 6.02 5.16
CA VAL A 113 4.22 4.75 5.13
C VAL A 113 5.64 5.07 4.69
N GLU A 114 6.56 5.06 5.64
CA GLU A 114 7.96 5.40 5.42
C GLU A 114 8.84 4.18 5.60
N ASP A 115 9.76 3.95 4.66
CA ASP A 115 10.76 2.90 4.78
C ASP A 115 12.15 3.45 4.53
N ASN A 116 13.15 2.73 5.01
CA ASN A 116 14.56 3.03 4.77
C ASN A 116 15.18 2.05 3.78
N GLY A 117 14.40 1.64 2.80
CA GLY A 117 14.80 0.67 1.81
C GLY A 117 15.62 1.23 0.66
N ILE A 118 15.51 0.55 -0.49
CA ILE A 118 16.34 0.88 -1.65
C ILE A 118 16.00 2.21 -2.32
N GLY A 119 14.81 2.75 -2.04
CA GLY A 119 14.35 3.97 -2.69
C GLY A 119 13.96 3.75 -4.14
N ILE A 120 13.51 4.82 -4.79
CA ILE A 120 13.03 4.80 -6.17
C ILE A 120 13.84 5.83 -6.96
N PRO A 121 14.47 5.44 -8.10
CA PRO A 121 15.15 6.39 -8.94
C PRO A 121 14.22 7.52 -9.37
N LYS A 122 14.72 8.74 -9.45
CA LYS A 122 13.93 9.92 -9.75
C LYS A 122 13.14 9.78 -11.04
N GLU A 123 13.74 9.23 -12.08
CA GLU A 123 13.12 9.03 -13.39
C GLU A 123 11.98 8.00 -13.35
N ALA A 124 11.98 7.11 -12.36
CA ALA A 124 10.94 6.10 -12.20
C ALA A 124 9.73 6.61 -11.41
N GLN A 125 9.89 7.64 -10.58
CA GLN A 125 8.87 8.07 -9.62
C GLN A 125 7.56 8.51 -10.29
N THR A 126 7.60 9.02 -11.50
CA THR A 126 6.39 9.41 -12.25
C THR A 126 5.63 8.22 -12.81
N HIS A 127 6.24 7.04 -12.84
CA HIS A 127 5.67 5.83 -13.46
C HIS A 127 5.23 4.76 -12.47
N ILE A 128 5.56 4.91 -11.19
CA ILE A 128 5.36 3.82 -10.20
C ILE A 128 3.91 3.39 -10.00
N PHE A 129 2.94 4.25 -10.35
CA PHE A 129 1.52 3.93 -10.26
C PHE A 129 0.94 3.35 -11.54
N GLU A 130 1.75 3.23 -12.59
CA GLU A 130 1.32 2.61 -13.84
C GLU A 130 1.19 1.10 -13.66
N ARG A 131 0.18 0.51 -14.29
CA ARG A 131 -0.05 -0.94 -14.24
C ARG A 131 1.16 -1.67 -14.83
N PHE A 132 1.63 -2.70 -14.15
CA PHE A 132 2.75 -3.56 -14.54
C PHE A 132 4.11 -2.86 -14.59
N TYR A 133 4.20 -1.62 -14.16
CA TYR A 133 5.48 -0.92 -14.11
C TYR A 133 6.35 -1.48 -12.99
N ARG A 134 7.61 -1.73 -13.29
CA ARG A 134 8.62 -2.20 -12.34
C ARG A 134 9.89 -1.40 -12.54
N VAL A 135 10.46 -0.91 -11.44
CA VAL A 135 11.71 -0.13 -11.46
C VAL A 135 12.87 -0.99 -11.94
N ASP A 136 12.94 -2.24 -11.48
CA ASP A 136 13.96 -3.21 -11.88
C ASP A 136 13.29 -4.56 -12.11
N LYS A 137 13.17 -4.94 -13.38
CA LYS A 137 12.47 -6.17 -13.78
C LYS A 137 13.15 -7.44 -13.27
N SER A 138 14.49 -7.47 -13.20
CA SER A 138 15.21 -8.63 -12.70
C SER A 138 15.10 -8.75 -11.18
N HIS A 139 15.16 -7.63 -10.47
CA HIS A 139 15.03 -7.57 -9.02
C HIS A 139 13.62 -7.90 -8.57
N SER A 140 12.62 -7.42 -9.32
CA SER A 140 11.21 -7.66 -9.03
C SER A 140 10.84 -9.14 -9.09
N ARG A 141 11.49 -9.93 -9.92
CA ARG A 141 11.27 -11.38 -9.99
C ARG A 141 11.62 -12.07 -8.69
N GLU A 142 12.76 -11.70 -8.09
CA GLU A 142 13.22 -12.27 -6.83
C GLU A 142 12.31 -11.88 -5.67
N ILE A 143 11.78 -10.66 -5.71
CA ILE A 143 10.93 -10.09 -4.66
C ILE A 143 9.46 -10.50 -4.84
N GLY A 144 9.08 -10.94 -6.04
CA GLY A 144 7.72 -11.43 -6.30
C GLY A 144 6.68 -10.36 -6.56
N GLY A 145 7.10 -9.14 -6.92
CA GLY A 145 6.18 -8.06 -7.26
C GLY A 145 5.47 -8.27 -8.59
N THR A 146 4.18 -7.92 -8.68
CA THR A 146 3.37 -8.03 -9.90
C THR A 146 3.36 -6.75 -10.73
N GLY A 147 3.74 -5.61 -10.14
CA GLY A 147 3.63 -4.31 -10.78
C GLY A 147 2.22 -3.71 -10.72
N LEU A 148 1.31 -4.32 -9.98
CA LEU A 148 -0.09 -3.87 -9.87
C LEU A 148 -0.43 -3.25 -8.53
N GLY A 149 0.33 -3.57 -7.48
CA GLY A 149 0.02 -3.16 -6.10
C GLY A 149 -0.14 -1.65 -5.92
N LEU A 150 0.76 -0.86 -6.47
CA LEU A 150 0.69 0.60 -6.35
C LEU A 150 -0.47 1.20 -7.16
N ALA A 151 -0.79 0.64 -8.33
CA ALA A 151 -1.94 1.07 -9.12
C ALA A 151 -3.24 0.78 -8.37
N ILE A 152 -3.35 -0.38 -7.73
CA ILE A 152 -4.50 -0.76 -6.90
C ILE A 152 -4.65 0.22 -5.74
N ALA A 153 -3.55 0.52 -5.04
CA ALA A 153 -3.56 1.44 -3.91
C ALA A 153 -4.03 2.84 -4.34
N ARG A 154 -3.49 3.37 -5.41
CA ARG A 154 -3.85 4.70 -5.92
C ARG A 154 -5.33 4.77 -6.31
N ASN A 155 -5.83 3.77 -7.03
CA ASN A 155 -7.24 3.74 -7.43
C ASN A 155 -8.18 3.75 -6.23
N ALA A 156 -7.90 2.95 -5.21
CA ALA A 156 -8.72 2.92 -4.00
C ALA A 156 -8.72 4.27 -3.29
N ILE A 157 -7.57 4.91 -3.18
CA ILE A 157 -7.44 6.22 -2.54
C ILE A 157 -8.21 7.29 -3.31
N ILE A 158 -8.13 7.28 -4.65
CA ILE A 158 -8.85 8.22 -5.50
C ILE A 158 -10.37 8.00 -5.38
N MET A 159 -10.82 6.76 -5.28
CA MET A 159 -12.24 6.46 -5.08
C MET A 159 -12.76 7.04 -3.76
N HIS A 160 -11.91 7.20 -2.76
CA HIS A 160 -12.23 7.84 -1.49
C HIS A 160 -12.12 9.37 -1.53
N ARG A 161 -11.91 9.97 -2.70
CA ARG A 161 -11.67 11.42 -2.87
C ARG A 161 -10.37 11.86 -2.19
N GLY A 162 -9.44 10.93 -2.03
CA GLY A 162 -8.15 11.19 -1.41
C GLY A 162 -7.05 11.44 -2.42
N ALA A 163 -5.85 11.59 -1.91
CA ALA A 163 -4.64 11.78 -2.70
C ALA A 163 -3.49 10.97 -2.11
N ILE A 164 -2.58 10.56 -2.95
CA ILE A 164 -1.35 9.88 -2.55
C ILE A 164 -0.16 10.62 -3.14
N LYS A 165 0.86 10.81 -2.33
CA LYS A 165 2.13 11.41 -2.74
C LYS A 165 3.27 10.49 -2.39
N VAL A 166 4.32 10.51 -3.22
CA VAL A 166 5.54 9.76 -2.99
C VAL A 166 6.72 10.73 -2.87
N HIS A 167 7.55 10.47 -1.88
CA HIS A 167 8.85 11.13 -1.74
C HIS A 167 9.88 10.03 -1.56
N SER A 168 10.90 9.99 -2.40
CA SER A 168 11.89 8.93 -2.36
C SER A 168 13.25 9.44 -2.78
N LEU A 169 14.28 8.89 -2.13
CA LEU A 169 15.68 9.10 -2.48
C LEU A 169 16.31 7.73 -2.68
N GLU A 170 16.85 7.48 -3.87
CA GLU A 170 17.49 6.23 -4.18
C GLU A 170 18.61 5.93 -3.19
N GLY A 171 18.60 4.74 -2.62
CA GLY A 171 19.56 4.32 -1.60
C GLY A 171 19.20 4.75 -0.18
N GLU A 172 18.19 5.57 0.03
CA GLU A 172 17.80 6.07 1.36
C GLU A 172 16.43 5.63 1.81
N GLY A 173 15.48 5.43 0.87
CA GLY A 173 14.16 4.95 1.19
C GLY A 173 13.04 5.72 0.52
N THR A 174 11.79 5.38 0.91
CA THR A 174 10.57 5.91 0.29
C THR A 174 9.55 6.26 1.35
N THR A 175 8.83 7.36 1.14
CA THR A 175 7.69 7.76 1.96
C THR A 175 6.47 7.96 1.08
N PHE A 176 5.41 7.20 1.35
CA PHE A 176 4.09 7.44 0.76
C PHE A 176 3.24 8.18 1.78
N THR A 177 2.60 9.25 1.36
CA THR A 177 1.66 10.01 2.18
C THR A 177 0.28 9.92 1.57
N VAL A 178 -0.67 9.38 2.32
CA VAL A 178 -2.07 9.22 1.92
C VAL A 178 -2.91 10.21 2.68
N ARG A 179 -3.75 10.97 1.98
CA ARG A 179 -4.70 11.89 2.58
C ARG A 179 -6.10 11.48 2.13
N ILE A 180 -6.99 11.28 3.09
CA ILE A 180 -8.38 10.89 2.80
C ILE A 180 -9.33 11.74 3.65
N PRO A 181 -10.42 12.28 3.06
CA PRO A 181 -11.42 13.01 3.84
C PRO A 181 -12.07 12.14 4.91
N LEU A 182 -12.32 12.71 6.08
CA LEU A 182 -13.00 11.99 7.18
C LEU A 182 -14.45 11.67 6.83
N THR A 183 -15.07 12.49 6.03
CA THR A 183 -16.46 12.33 5.59
C THR A 183 -16.49 12.13 4.07
N TYR A 184 -17.15 11.08 3.62
CA TYR A 184 -17.31 10.84 2.20
C TYR A 184 -18.48 11.63 1.64
N ILE A 185 -18.21 12.45 0.64
CA ILE A 185 -19.25 13.22 -0.06
C ILE A 185 -19.40 12.65 -1.45
N ALA A 186 -20.57 12.05 -1.72
CA ALA A 186 -20.91 11.52 -3.02
C ALA A 186 -21.24 12.69 -3.96
N GLY A 187 -20.68 12.66 -5.17
CA GLY A 187 -21.01 13.73 -6.07
C GLY A 187 -20.10 13.94 -7.22
#